data_28414f508f296fb215cbab4f6a051800
#
_entry.id   28414f508f296fb215cbab4f6a051800
#
_cell.length_a   1.000
_cell.length_b   1.000
_cell.length_c   1.000
_cell.angle_alpha   90.00
_cell.angle_beta   90.00
_cell.angle_gamma   90.00
#
_symmetry.space_group_name_H-M   'P 1'
#
loop_
_entity.id
_entity.type
_entity.pdbx_description
1 polymer ?
#
loop_
_entity_poly.entity_id
_entity_poly.type
_entity_poly.pdbx_seq_one_letter_code
_entity_poly.pdbx_strand_id
1 'polypeptide(L)'
;MVIEYEKEYLQELYERGKCKNKKYRFQPQIVSKYQRRIDTLIAATRVEDLFVLNSLNFEALENGYYSIRIDYHYRLEFKIRTEGTKEIVTICLVTDITNHYQ
;
A
#
# COMPACT_ATOMS: atom_id res chain seq x y z
N MET A 1 -10.79 -3.05 -0.94
CA MET A 1 -10.11 -4.13 -1.69
C MET A 1 -9.57 -5.17 -0.72
N VAL A 2 -9.37 -6.39 -1.19
CA VAL A 2 -8.66 -7.41 -0.41
C VAL A 2 -7.16 -7.11 -0.48
N ILE A 3 -6.49 -7.10 0.67
CA ILE A 3 -5.06 -6.78 0.74
C ILE A 3 -4.25 -8.07 0.86
N GLU A 4 -3.25 -8.17 0.01
CA GLU A 4 -2.19 -9.18 0.11
C GLU A 4 -0.85 -8.47 0.23
N TYR A 5 0.11 -9.11 0.86
CA TYR A 5 1.44 -8.55 1.08
C TYR A 5 2.47 -9.44 0.37
N GLU A 6 3.28 -8.84 -0.48
CA GLU A 6 4.35 -9.58 -1.17
C GLU A 6 5.48 -9.96 -0.22
N LYS A 7 5.73 -9.14 0.80
CA LYS A 7 6.83 -9.34 1.75
C LYS A 7 6.30 -9.37 3.16
N GLU A 8 6.88 -10.23 4.00
CA GLU A 8 6.43 -10.41 5.38
C GLU A 8 6.48 -9.11 6.19
N TYR A 9 7.51 -8.28 6.00
CA TYR A 9 7.64 -7.06 6.77
C TYR A 9 6.46 -6.10 6.59
N LEU A 10 5.87 -6.09 5.40
CA LEU A 10 4.71 -5.23 5.10
C LEU A 10 3.50 -5.63 5.94
N GLN A 11 3.27 -6.92 6.09
CA GLN A 11 2.18 -7.44 6.92
C GLN A 11 2.45 -7.19 8.40
N GLU A 12 3.67 -7.43 8.86
CA GLU A 12 4.04 -7.22 10.25
C GLU A 12 3.89 -5.75 10.67
N LEU A 13 4.32 -4.82 9.81
CA LEU A 13 4.18 -3.39 10.09
C LEU A 13 2.72 -2.98 10.23
N TYR A 14 1.85 -3.53 9.40
CA TYR A 14 0.43 -3.23 9.50
C TYR A 14 -0.19 -3.82 10.76
N GLU A 15 0.05 -5.11 11.01
CA GLU A 15 -0.63 -5.84 12.08
C GLU A 15 -0.07 -5.57 13.46
N ARG A 16 1.24 -5.31 13.58
CA ARG A 16 1.94 -5.17 14.85
C ARG A 16 2.59 -3.82 15.07
N GLY A 17 2.72 -3.01 14.03
CA GLY A 17 3.42 -1.73 14.10
C GLY A 17 4.94 -1.85 14.13
N LYS A 18 5.46 -3.05 13.99
CA LYS A 18 6.91 -3.32 13.93
C LYS A 18 7.16 -4.62 13.18
N CYS A 19 8.38 -4.81 12.70
CA CYS A 19 8.77 -6.03 12.03
C CYS A 19 10.09 -6.57 12.59
N LYS A 20 10.35 -7.86 12.34
CA LYS A 20 11.54 -8.55 12.81
C LYS A 20 12.80 -8.11 12.07
N ASN A 21 12.65 -7.80 10.78
CA ASN A 21 13.80 -7.46 9.93
C ASN A 21 14.25 -6.03 10.19
N LYS A 22 15.44 -5.87 10.75
CA LYS A 22 16.01 -4.57 11.12
C LYS A 22 16.23 -3.64 9.93
N LYS A 23 16.33 -4.18 8.73
CA LYS A 23 16.46 -3.41 7.49
C LYS A 23 15.25 -2.50 7.24
N TYR A 24 14.07 -2.89 7.74
CA TYR A 24 12.82 -2.19 7.49
C TYR A 24 12.33 -1.46 8.75
N ARG A 25 13.25 -0.90 9.51
CA ARG A 25 12.89 -0.05 10.66
C ARG A 25 12.58 1.36 10.18
N PHE A 26 11.32 1.70 10.25
CA PHE A 26 10.85 3.04 9.96
C PHE A 26 10.54 3.76 11.26
N GLN A 27 10.58 5.10 11.24
CA GLN A 27 10.18 5.88 12.38
C GLN A 27 8.70 5.64 12.72
N PRO A 28 8.31 5.72 14.00
CA PRO A 28 6.93 5.42 14.41
C PRO A 28 5.85 6.18 13.65
N GLN A 29 6.10 7.46 13.31
CA GLN A 29 5.14 8.24 12.56
C GLN A 29 4.96 7.73 11.14
N ILE A 30 6.01 7.18 10.52
CA ILE A 30 5.93 6.59 9.19
C ILE A 30 5.11 5.30 9.25
N VAL A 31 5.35 4.46 10.25
CA VAL A 31 4.58 3.23 10.44
C VAL A 31 3.11 3.54 10.64
N SER A 32 2.78 4.53 11.47
CA SER A 32 1.41 4.94 11.72
C SER A 32 0.71 5.40 10.44
N LYS A 33 1.39 6.21 9.62
CA LYS A 33 0.85 6.66 8.33
C LYS A 33 0.71 5.51 7.34
N TYR A 34 1.66 4.60 7.31
CA TYR A 34 1.56 3.39 6.49
C TYR A 34 0.31 2.58 6.86
N GLN A 35 0.07 2.37 8.15
CA GLN A 35 -1.11 1.64 8.60
C GLN A 35 -2.41 2.32 8.13
N ARG A 36 -2.47 3.64 8.17
CA ARG A 36 -3.62 4.39 7.66
C ARG A 36 -3.80 4.23 6.15
N ARG A 37 -2.70 4.16 5.39
CA ARG A 37 -2.77 3.94 3.95
C ARG A 37 -3.28 2.55 3.62
N ILE A 38 -2.86 1.54 4.38
CA ILE A 38 -3.43 0.19 4.23
C ILE A 38 -4.93 0.22 4.53
N ASP A 39 -5.36 0.89 5.59
CA ASP A 39 -6.78 1.04 5.90
C ASP A 39 -7.55 1.70 4.75
N THR A 40 -6.95 2.70 4.11
CA THR A 40 -7.54 3.37 2.94
C THR A 40 -7.71 2.39 1.78
N LEU A 41 -6.72 1.55 1.52
CA LEU A 41 -6.80 0.53 0.47
C LEU A 41 -7.87 -0.52 0.79
N ILE A 42 -7.98 -0.93 2.05
CA ILE A 42 -9.01 -1.88 2.50
C ILE A 42 -10.41 -1.29 2.26
N ALA A 43 -10.59 0.00 2.58
CA ALA A 43 -11.88 0.66 2.46
C ALA A 43 -12.29 0.91 1.00
N ALA A 44 -11.34 1.01 0.08
CA ALA A 44 -11.64 1.19 -1.34
C ALA A 44 -12.22 -0.09 -1.94
N THR A 45 -13.18 0.06 -2.84
CA THR A 45 -13.77 -1.07 -3.56
C THR A 45 -12.95 -1.40 -4.80
N ARG A 46 -12.39 -0.39 -5.43
CA ARG A 46 -11.60 -0.51 -6.66
C ARG A 46 -10.56 0.61 -6.71
N VAL A 47 -9.60 0.47 -7.61
CA VAL A 47 -8.46 1.42 -7.69
C VAL A 47 -8.93 2.84 -7.99
N GLU A 48 -9.99 3.01 -8.78
CA GLU A 48 -10.51 4.33 -9.14
C GLU A 48 -10.98 5.14 -7.94
N ASP A 49 -11.37 4.48 -6.85
CA ASP A 49 -11.76 5.16 -5.61
C ASP A 49 -10.61 5.96 -5.00
N LEU A 50 -9.38 5.61 -5.33
CA LEU A 50 -8.19 6.30 -4.83
C LEU A 50 -7.93 7.62 -5.57
N PHE A 51 -8.45 7.77 -6.78
CA PHE A 51 -8.18 8.94 -7.62
C PHE A 51 -8.74 10.22 -7.02
N VAL A 52 -9.84 10.14 -6.29
CA VAL A 52 -10.52 11.30 -5.70
C VAL A 52 -9.88 11.75 -4.39
N LEU A 53 -8.95 10.98 -3.84
CA LEU A 53 -8.28 11.28 -2.59
C LEU A 53 -6.96 12.01 -2.87
N ASN A 54 -7.03 13.32 -3.01
CA ASN A 54 -5.89 14.14 -3.44
C ASN A 54 -4.65 13.96 -2.56
N SER A 55 -4.83 13.74 -1.27
CA SER A 55 -3.72 13.54 -0.34
C SER A 55 -2.88 12.30 -0.63
N LEU A 56 -3.40 11.34 -1.40
CA LEU A 56 -2.67 10.13 -1.75
C LEU A 56 -1.66 10.36 -2.88
N ASN A 57 -1.83 11.40 -3.68
CA ASN A 57 -1.02 11.62 -4.88
C ASN A 57 -0.83 10.33 -5.68
N PHE A 58 -1.95 9.73 -6.06
CA PHE A 58 -1.97 8.47 -6.80
C PHE A 58 -1.16 8.59 -8.10
N GLU A 59 -0.31 7.61 -8.36
CA GLU A 59 0.48 7.52 -9.58
C GLU A 59 0.40 6.12 -10.17
N ALA A 60 0.22 6.04 -11.48
CA ALA A 60 0.43 4.81 -12.23
C ALA A 60 1.91 4.75 -12.62
N LEU A 61 2.57 3.68 -12.24
CA LEU A 61 3.98 3.44 -12.56
C LEU A 61 4.08 2.47 -13.74
N GLU A 62 5.30 2.19 -14.17
CA GLU A 62 5.55 1.21 -15.22
C GLU A 62 5.23 -0.21 -14.74
N ASN A 63 4.97 -1.12 -15.70
CA ASN A 63 4.79 -2.55 -15.46
C ASN A 63 3.59 -2.90 -14.57
N GLY A 64 2.54 -2.06 -14.58
CA GLY A 64 1.32 -2.34 -13.82
C GLY A 64 1.40 -2.05 -12.33
N TYR A 65 2.46 -1.38 -11.89
CA TYR A 65 2.54 -0.92 -10.51
C TYR A 65 1.82 0.42 -10.34
N TYR A 66 1.35 0.65 -9.12
CA TYR A 66 0.77 1.92 -8.69
C TYR A 66 1.44 2.36 -7.41
N SER A 67 1.38 3.65 -7.10
CA SER A 67 1.86 4.13 -5.82
C SER A 67 0.95 5.20 -5.25
N ILE A 68 0.91 5.27 -3.92
CA ILE A 68 0.27 6.35 -3.17
C ILE A 68 1.25 6.87 -2.13
N ARG A 69 1.06 8.14 -1.76
CA ARG A 69 1.92 8.78 -0.77
C ARG A 69 1.63 8.24 0.63
N ILE A 70 2.67 7.82 1.34
CA ILE A 70 2.59 7.59 2.79
C ILE A 70 2.81 8.93 3.50
N ASP A 71 3.91 9.59 3.19
CA ASP A 71 4.24 10.92 3.65
C ASP A 71 5.11 11.63 2.61
N TYR A 72 5.78 12.71 3.02
CA TYR A 72 6.61 13.50 2.13
C TYR A 72 7.77 12.71 1.51
N HIS A 73 8.30 11.71 2.21
CA HIS A 73 9.48 10.95 1.77
C HIS A 73 9.16 9.56 1.25
N TYR A 74 8.06 8.96 1.71
CA TYR A 74 7.77 7.55 1.45
C TYR A 74 6.49 7.37 0.65
N ARG A 75 6.54 6.38 -0.25
CA ARG A 75 5.38 5.97 -1.04
C ARG A 75 5.13 4.48 -0.84
N LEU A 76 3.89 4.09 -0.97
CA LEU A 76 3.44 2.70 -0.91
C LEU A 76 3.19 2.21 -2.32
N GLU A 77 3.90 1.16 -2.74
CA GLU A 77 3.73 0.56 -4.06
C GLU A 77 2.90 -0.69 -3.98
N PHE A 78 2.08 -0.89 -5.00
CA PHE A 78 1.19 -2.04 -5.05
C PHE A 78 0.80 -2.36 -6.49
N LYS A 79 0.26 -3.57 -6.66
CA LYS A 79 -0.35 -4.03 -7.92
C LYS A 79 -1.82 -4.36 -7.67
N ILE A 80 -2.62 -4.27 -8.73
CA ILE A 80 -4.05 -4.58 -8.69
C ILE A 80 -4.32 -5.76 -9.62
N ARG A 81 -5.09 -6.72 -9.14
CA ARG A 81 -5.69 -7.75 -9.99
C ARG A 81 -7.13 -8.00 -9.55
N THR A 82 -7.89 -8.58 -10.46
CA THR A 82 -9.26 -8.99 -10.16
C THR A 82 -9.36 -10.50 -10.28
N GLU A 83 -10.20 -11.10 -9.44
CA GLU A 83 -10.47 -12.53 -9.46
C GLU A 83 -11.98 -12.77 -9.39
N GLY A 84 -12.40 -13.93 -9.89
CA GLY A 84 -13.79 -14.34 -9.85
C GLY A 84 -14.47 -14.27 -11.21
N THR A 85 -15.62 -14.97 -11.32
CA THR A 85 -16.44 -15.01 -12.53
C THR A 85 -17.80 -14.37 -12.34
N LYS A 86 -18.50 -14.73 -11.25
CA LYS A 86 -19.81 -14.14 -10.91
C LYS A 86 -19.65 -12.94 -10.00
N GLU A 87 -18.83 -13.08 -8.97
CA GLU A 87 -18.46 -11.98 -8.09
C GLU A 87 -17.01 -11.61 -8.35
N ILE A 88 -16.79 -10.38 -8.75
CA ILE A 88 -15.44 -9.87 -9.03
C ILE A 88 -14.87 -9.28 -7.76
N VAL A 89 -13.75 -9.83 -7.31
CA VAL A 89 -13.01 -9.34 -6.15
C VAL A 89 -11.76 -8.62 -6.65
N THR A 90 -11.57 -7.41 -6.17
CA THR A 90 -10.34 -6.63 -6.45
C THR A 90 -9.33 -6.89 -5.34
N ILE A 91 -8.16 -7.33 -5.74
CA ILE A 91 -7.06 -7.65 -4.83
C ILE A 91 -5.94 -6.64 -5.04
N CYS A 92 -5.51 -6.05 -3.93
CA CYS A 92 -4.38 -5.12 -3.90
C CYS A 92 -3.18 -5.84 -3.28
N LEU A 93 -2.21 -6.19 -4.11
CA LEU A 93 -0.95 -6.77 -3.65
C LEU A 93 0.02 -5.66 -3.30
N VAL A 94 0.25 -5.44 -2.02
CA VAL A 94 1.22 -4.45 -1.52
C VAL A 94 2.62 -5.00 -1.72
N THR A 95 3.46 -4.26 -2.45
CA THR A 95 4.76 -4.77 -2.89
C THR A 95 5.94 -4.15 -2.16
N ASP A 96 5.88 -2.86 -1.80
CA ASP A 96 7.00 -2.23 -1.11
C ASP A 96 6.64 -0.86 -0.51
N ILE A 97 7.47 -0.43 0.42
CA ILE A 97 7.55 0.95 0.86
C ILE A 97 8.83 1.53 0.28
N THR A 98 8.71 2.57 -0.54
CA THR A 98 9.86 3.14 -1.24
C THR A 98 10.14 4.55 -0.77
N ASN A 99 11.43 4.90 -0.70
CA ASN A 99 11.86 6.25 -0.43
C ASN A 99 12.00 6.99 -1.75
N HIS A 100 11.17 8.00 -1.95
CA HIS A 100 11.08 8.73 -3.20
C HIS A 100 12.20 9.79 -3.34
N TYR A 101 12.85 10.14 -2.25
CA TYR A 101 13.95 11.09 -2.22
C TYR A 101 15.24 10.35 -1.88
N GLN A 102 16.07 10.22 -2.88
CA GLN A 102 17.43 9.71 -2.70
C GLN A 102 18.44 10.81 -2.87
#